data_73c7f146e25abceba6099064981049f8
#
_entry.id   73c7f146e25abceba6099064981049f8
#
_cell.length_a   1.000
_cell.length_b   1.000
_cell.length_c   1.000
_cell.angle_alpha   90.00
_cell.angle_beta   90.00
_cell.angle_gamma   90.00
#
_symmetry.space_group_name_H-M   'P 1'
#
loop_
_entity.id
_entity.type
_entity.pdbx_description
1 polymer ?
#
loop_
_entity_poly.entity_id
_entity_poly.type
_entity_poly.pdbx_seq_one_letter_code
_entity_poly.pdbx_strand_id
1 'polypeptide(L)'
;MAGRWLALPAFRSLAWPLAAVLLLPGAGGCGRGGGSTEPEAKVRLTKLLRLYQLYADKNRKGPPDEQALRAFGQKLSVQERDEYLIGDDLDGIFTSPRDNQKYVVRYTLRPDAGGVTRAVAWEATGQGGLRYVALSVGYVEEYDDETFRQYQK
;
A
#
# COMPACT_ATOMS: atom_id res chain seq x y z
N MET A 1 30.81 48.00 20.86
CA MET A 1 31.04 46.67 21.50
C MET A 1 31.28 45.66 20.39
N ALA A 2 32.39 44.99 20.49
CA ALA A 2 33.06 44.32 19.35
C ALA A 2 32.45 42.98 18.93
N GLY A 3 32.12 42.82 17.69
CA GLY A 3 31.71 41.53 17.06
C GLY A 3 32.92 40.73 16.61
N ARG A 4 33.08 39.52 17.10
CA ARG A 4 34.14 38.59 16.74
C ARG A 4 33.71 37.77 15.53
N TRP A 5 34.45 37.95 14.43
CA TRP A 5 34.37 37.07 13.26
C TRP A 5 35.20 35.79 13.53
N LEU A 6 34.58 34.63 13.43
CA LEU A 6 35.30 33.33 13.45
C LEU A 6 35.48 32.84 12.02
N ALA A 7 36.76 32.60 11.68
CA ALA A 7 37.24 32.13 10.40
C ALA A 7 36.88 30.66 10.17
N LEU A 8 36.46 30.36 8.91
CA LEU A 8 36.26 28.99 8.40
C LEU A 8 37.62 28.36 7.99
N PRO A 9 37.85 27.09 8.29
CA PRO A 9 39.06 26.39 7.81
C PRO A 9 38.83 25.87 6.36
N ALA A 10 39.88 26.04 5.57
CA ALA A 10 40.00 25.59 4.18
C ALA A 10 39.97 24.06 4.07
N PHE A 11 39.08 23.52 3.24
CA PHE A 11 39.04 22.12 2.86
C PHE A 11 40.13 21.84 1.81
N ARG A 12 41.10 21.00 2.17
CA ARG A 12 42.16 20.46 1.30
C ARG A 12 41.57 19.46 0.31
N SER A 13 41.84 19.72 -0.95
CA SER A 13 41.54 18.86 -2.10
C SER A 13 42.34 17.54 -1.96
N LEU A 14 41.67 16.41 -1.84
CA LEU A 14 42.21 15.07 -2.02
C LEU A 14 41.89 14.62 -3.44
N ALA A 15 42.92 14.56 -4.27
CA ALA A 15 42.87 13.97 -5.60
C ALA A 15 42.77 12.44 -5.47
N TRP A 16 41.72 11.83 -6.06
CA TRP A 16 41.61 10.39 -6.20
C TRP A 16 42.05 9.95 -7.60
N PRO A 17 42.81 8.84 -7.71
CA PRO A 17 43.29 8.36 -8.98
C PRO A 17 42.22 7.66 -9.79
N LEU A 18 42.28 7.87 -11.11
CA LEU A 18 41.53 7.19 -12.15
C LEU A 18 41.83 5.68 -12.14
N ALA A 19 40.87 4.87 -11.77
CA ALA A 19 40.88 3.43 -12.05
C ALA A 19 40.06 3.16 -13.31
N ALA A 20 40.72 2.71 -14.35
CA ALA A 20 40.13 2.26 -15.60
C ALA A 20 39.29 1.00 -15.35
N VAL A 21 37.97 1.08 -15.62
CA VAL A 21 37.08 -0.09 -15.62
C VAL A 21 36.82 -0.51 -17.06
N LEU A 22 37.22 -1.74 -17.35
CA LEU A 22 37.03 -2.48 -18.60
C LEU A 22 35.52 -2.56 -18.96
N LEU A 23 35.19 -2.09 -20.16
CA LEU A 23 33.94 -2.30 -20.84
C LEU A 23 33.79 -3.76 -21.25
N LEU A 24 32.89 -4.48 -20.64
CA LEU A 24 32.32 -5.72 -21.17
C LEU A 24 30.95 -5.39 -21.82
N PRO A 25 30.76 -5.68 -23.11
CA PRO A 25 29.45 -5.56 -23.73
C PRO A 25 28.62 -6.80 -23.40
N GLY A 26 27.83 -6.73 -22.34
CA GLY A 26 26.78 -7.69 -22.05
C GLY A 26 25.51 -7.31 -22.78
N ALA A 27 25.21 -8.00 -23.90
CA ALA A 27 23.93 -7.93 -24.57
C ALA A 27 22.83 -8.51 -23.70
N GLY A 28 21.66 -7.87 -23.71
CA GLY A 28 20.48 -8.61 -23.32
C GLY A 28 19.42 -7.82 -22.58
N GLY A 29 18.33 -7.55 -23.27
CA GLY A 29 17.02 -7.53 -22.66
C GLY A 29 16.46 -6.18 -22.26
N CYS A 30 16.00 -5.39 -23.23
CA CYS A 30 14.98 -4.36 -23.02
C CYS A 30 13.66 -4.98 -22.56
N GLY A 31 13.50 -5.19 -21.28
CA GLY A 31 12.21 -5.42 -20.64
C GLY A 31 11.61 -4.08 -20.22
N ARG A 32 10.98 -3.36 -21.17
CA ARG A 32 10.10 -2.24 -20.84
C ARG A 32 8.81 -2.80 -20.25
N GLY A 33 8.82 -3.05 -18.95
CA GLY A 33 7.63 -3.27 -18.15
C GLY A 33 7.77 -2.38 -16.95
N GLY A 34 7.29 -1.13 -17.03
CA GLY A 34 7.11 -0.25 -15.86
C GLY A 34 5.94 -0.78 -15.02
N GLY A 35 6.03 -2.03 -14.55
CA GLY A 35 5.12 -2.57 -13.57
C GLY A 35 5.50 -2.05 -12.19
N SER A 36 4.53 -1.62 -11.42
CA SER A 36 4.67 -1.34 -10.01
C SER A 36 5.49 -2.46 -9.35
N THR A 37 6.59 -2.11 -8.68
CA THR A 37 7.42 -3.06 -7.95
C THR A 37 6.73 -3.57 -6.68
N GLU A 38 5.53 -3.08 -6.37
CA GLU A 38 4.76 -3.53 -5.22
C GLU A 38 4.17 -4.92 -5.45
N PRO A 39 4.21 -5.80 -4.43
CA PRO A 39 3.60 -7.12 -4.50
C PRO A 39 2.10 -7.04 -4.85
N GLU A 40 1.63 -7.92 -5.74
CA GLU A 40 0.25 -7.91 -6.22
C GLU A 40 -0.78 -8.02 -5.08
N ALA A 41 -0.48 -8.78 -4.03
CA ALA A 41 -1.35 -8.89 -2.86
C ALA A 41 -1.56 -7.52 -2.17
N LYS A 42 -0.50 -6.73 -2.01
CA LYS A 42 -0.58 -5.38 -1.46
C LYS A 42 -1.43 -4.47 -2.36
N VAL A 43 -1.23 -4.55 -3.68
CA VAL A 43 -2.00 -3.77 -4.66
C VAL A 43 -3.49 -4.11 -4.59
N ARG A 44 -3.84 -5.41 -4.57
CA ARG A 44 -5.25 -5.85 -4.46
C ARG A 44 -5.89 -5.38 -3.15
N LEU A 45 -5.20 -5.56 -2.03
CA LEU A 45 -5.70 -5.11 -0.73
C LEU A 45 -5.85 -3.58 -0.65
N THR A 46 -4.95 -2.83 -1.30
CA THR A 46 -5.07 -1.37 -1.42
C THR A 46 -6.32 -0.97 -2.20
N LYS A 47 -6.62 -1.64 -3.30
CA LYS A 47 -7.83 -1.40 -4.09
C LYS A 47 -9.10 -1.70 -3.29
N LEU A 48 -9.10 -2.81 -2.54
CA LEU A 48 -10.21 -3.18 -1.65
C LEU A 48 -10.42 -2.12 -0.56
N LEU A 49 -9.34 -1.63 0.05
CA LEU A 49 -9.41 -0.56 1.05
C LEU A 49 -10.02 0.73 0.48
N ARG A 50 -9.61 1.13 -0.73
CA ARG A 50 -10.16 2.32 -1.42
C ARG A 50 -11.64 2.17 -1.72
N LEU A 51 -12.06 1.01 -2.22
CA LEU A 51 -13.48 0.71 -2.44
C LEU A 51 -14.27 0.80 -1.13
N TYR A 52 -13.72 0.26 -0.04
CA TYR A 52 -14.32 0.31 1.28
C TYR A 52 -14.47 1.76 1.78
N GLN A 53 -13.42 2.55 1.68
CA GLN A 53 -13.42 3.96 2.10
C GLN A 53 -14.43 4.77 1.29
N LEU A 54 -14.44 4.60 -0.03
CA LEU A 54 -15.41 5.28 -0.90
C LEU A 54 -16.87 4.93 -0.54
N TYR A 55 -17.11 3.64 -0.21
CA TYR A 55 -18.42 3.23 0.30
C TYR A 55 -18.77 3.98 1.60
N ALA A 56 -17.82 3.98 2.54
CA ALA A 56 -18.02 4.61 3.85
C ALA A 56 -18.27 6.12 3.74
N ASP A 57 -17.54 6.79 2.86
CA ASP A 57 -17.68 8.24 2.62
C ASP A 57 -19.05 8.59 2.01
N LYS A 58 -19.48 7.83 0.99
CA LYS A 58 -20.79 8.07 0.33
C LYS A 58 -21.97 7.71 1.24
N ASN A 59 -21.84 6.68 2.08
CA ASN A 59 -22.96 6.17 2.90
C ASN A 59 -22.89 6.57 4.37
N ARG A 60 -21.82 7.25 4.81
CA ARG A 60 -21.54 7.66 6.20
C ARG A 60 -21.47 6.50 7.20
N LYS A 61 -21.26 5.28 6.71
CA LYS A 61 -21.11 4.03 7.48
C LYS A 61 -20.33 3.01 6.67
N GLY A 62 -19.68 2.06 7.34
CA GLY A 62 -19.03 0.94 6.67
C GLY A 62 -20.03 0.04 5.92
N PRO A 63 -19.58 -0.71 4.91
CA PRO A 63 -20.44 -1.67 4.21
C PRO A 63 -20.93 -2.74 5.19
N PRO A 64 -22.18 -3.20 5.09
CA PRO A 64 -22.71 -4.22 6.00
C PRO A 64 -22.08 -5.60 5.78
N ASP A 65 -21.72 -5.91 4.54
CA ASP A 65 -21.17 -7.19 4.13
C ASP A 65 -20.42 -7.10 2.78
N GLU A 66 -19.84 -8.22 2.32
CA GLU A 66 -19.16 -8.34 1.04
C GLU A 66 -20.07 -8.06 -0.14
N GLN A 67 -21.32 -8.56 -0.08
CA GLN A 67 -22.27 -8.41 -1.19
C GLN A 67 -22.61 -6.94 -1.43
N ALA A 68 -22.86 -6.19 -0.38
CA ALA A 68 -23.13 -4.75 -0.47
C ALA A 68 -21.94 -3.98 -1.03
N LEU A 69 -20.71 -4.34 -0.61
CA LEU A 69 -19.50 -3.71 -1.10
C LEU A 69 -19.25 -4.03 -2.58
N ARG A 70 -19.46 -5.27 -3.01
CA ARG A 70 -19.35 -5.68 -4.43
C ARG A 70 -20.42 -4.97 -5.28
N ALA A 71 -21.67 -4.98 -4.85
CA ALA A 71 -22.76 -4.30 -5.55
C ALA A 71 -22.53 -2.79 -5.69
N PHE A 72 -21.90 -2.18 -4.69
CA PHE A 72 -21.47 -0.78 -4.76
C PHE A 72 -20.38 -0.58 -5.81
N GLY A 73 -19.31 -1.40 -5.80
CA GLY A 73 -18.24 -1.34 -6.79
C GLY A 73 -18.73 -1.52 -8.23
N GLN A 74 -19.69 -2.42 -8.45
CA GLN A 74 -20.30 -2.64 -9.78
C GLN A 74 -21.12 -1.45 -10.29
N LYS A 75 -21.66 -0.61 -9.39
CA LYS A 75 -22.41 0.60 -9.74
C LYS A 75 -21.52 1.80 -10.04
N LEU A 76 -20.23 1.76 -9.69
CA LEU A 76 -19.29 2.81 -10.01
C LEU A 76 -19.07 2.85 -11.53
N SER A 77 -19.05 4.06 -12.08
CA SER A 77 -18.64 4.27 -13.46
C SER A 77 -17.17 3.89 -13.66
N VAL A 78 -16.75 3.65 -14.90
CA VAL A 78 -15.33 3.42 -15.24
C VAL A 78 -14.48 4.59 -14.75
N GLN A 79 -14.95 5.81 -14.98
CA GLN A 79 -14.24 7.02 -14.55
C GLN A 79 -14.04 7.08 -13.02
N GLU A 80 -15.06 6.75 -12.23
CA GLU A 80 -14.92 6.70 -10.76
C GLU A 80 -13.94 5.60 -10.34
N ARG A 81 -13.99 4.41 -10.95
CA ARG A 81 -13.04 3.33 -10.65
C ARG A 81 -11.60 3.72 -10.95
N ASP A 82 -11.37 4.45 -12.03
CA ASP A 82 -10.05 4.96 -12.40
C ASP A 82 -9.58 6.06 -11.45
N GLU A 83 -10.44 7.02 -11.14
CA GLU A 83 -10.14 8.11 -10.21
C GLU A 83 -9.71 7.60 -8.83
N TYR A 84 -10.40 6.58 -8.33
CA TYR A 84 -10.06 5.96 -7.04
C TYR A 84 -9.07 4.80 -7.16
N LEU A 85 -8.52 4.55 -8.35
CA LEU A 85 -7.53 3.50 -8.62
C LEU A 85 -7.98 2.10 -8.18
N ILE A 86 -9.27 1.81 -8.30
CA ILE A 86 -9.87 0.52 -7.97
C ILE A 86 -9.64 -0.49 -9.11
N GLY A 87 -9.73 -0.01 -10.37
CA GLY A 87 -9.61 -0.82 -11.57
C GLY A 87 -10.86 -1.66 -11.87
N ASP A 88 -10.78 -2.51 -12.91
CA ASP A 88 -11.92 -3.26 -13.43
C ASP A 88 -12.09 -4.66 -12.82
N ASP A 89 -11.03 -5.26 -12.29
CA ASP A 89 -11.09 -6.58 -11.64
C ASP A 89 -11.65 -6.47 -10.22
N LEU A 90 -12.97 -6.25 -10.13
CA LEU A 90 -13.67 -6.16 -8.85
C LEU A 90 -13.74 -7.50 -8.09
N ASP A 91 -13.61 -8.63 -8.79
CA ASP A 91 -13.65 -9.93 -8.13
C ASP A 91 -12.28 -10.30 -7.56
N GLY A 92 -11.22 -10.04 -8.28
CA GLY A 92 -9.86 -10.33 -7.84
C GLY A 92 -9.39 -9.54 -6.64
N ILE A 93 -9.94 -8.32 -6.41
CA ILE A 93 -9.52 -7.51 -5.25
C ILE A 93 -9.94 -8.09 -3.89
N PHE A 94 -10.84 -9.08 -3.85
CA PHE A 94 -11.27 -9.73 -2.61
C PHE A 94 -10.45 -10.95 -2.23
N THR A 95 -9.49 -11.36 -3.07
CA THR A 95 -8.69 -12.57 -2.86
C THR A 95 -7.19 -12.24 -2.92
N SER A 96 -6.46 -12.67 -1.89
CA SER A 96 -5.01 -12.54 -1.89
C SER A 96 -4.37 -13.56 -2.83
N PRO A 97 -3.48 -13.13 -3.74
CA PRO A 97 -2.71 -14.06 -4.58
C PRO A 97 -1.59 -14.78 -3.81
N ARG A 98 -1.29 -14.40 -2.55
CA ARG A 98 -0.22 -15.01 -1.76
C ARG A 98 -0.64 -16.31 -1.10
N ASP A 99 -1.84 -16.34 -0.52
CA ASP A 99 -2.38 -17.50 0.19
C ASP A 99 -3.63 -18.08 -0.49
N ASN A 100 -4.06 -17.47 -1.60
CA ASN A 100 -5.21 -17.88 -2.39
C ASN A 100 -6.53 -17.89 -1.59
N GLN A 101 -6.57 -17.10 -0.50
CA GLN A 101 -7.73 -16.98 0.36
C GLN A 101 -8.38 -15.60 0.21
N LYS A 102 -9.67 -15.53 0.57
CA LYS A 102 -10.33 -14.24 0.66
C LYS A 102 -9.70 -13.40 1.77
N TYR A 103 -9.56 -12.11 1.49
CA TYR A 103 -9.24 -11.17 2.56
C TYR A 103 -10.33 -11.19 3.62
N VAL A 104 -9.92 -11.18 4.88
CA VAL A 104 -10.83 -10.96 6.00
C VAL A 104 -11.13 -9.48 6.06
N VAL A 105 -12.41 -9.11 6.02
CA VAL A 105 -12.86 -7.70 6.03
C VAL A 105 -13.72 -7.45 7.26
N ARG A 106 -13.41 -6.38 7.98
CA ARG A 106 -14.21 -5.91 9.10
C ARG A 106 -15.32 -5.01 8.57
N TYR A 107 -16.44 -5.63 8.26
CA TYR A 107 -17.63 -4.91 7.82
C TYR A 107 -18.22 -4.04 8.95
N THR A 108 -19.04 -3.05 8.59
CA THR A 108 -19.68 -2.08 9.49
C THR A 108 -18.75 -1.07 10.17
N LEU A 109 -17.43 -1.28 10.13
CA LEU A 109 -16.47 -0.33 10.67
C LEU A 109 -16.50 0.98 9.86
N ARG A 110 -16.66 2.10 10.54
CA ARG A 110 -16.45 3.41 9.94
C ARG A 110 -14.97 3.80 10.09
N PRO A 111 -14.19 3.91 8.98
CA PRO A 111 -12.74 4.09 9.06
C PRO A 111 -12.30 5.36 9.84
N ASP A 112 -13.05 6.44 9.70
CA ASP A 112 -12.78 7.74 10.31
C ASP A 112 -13.30 7.90 11.76
N ALA A 113 -13.94 6.87 12.32
CA ALA A 113 -14.54 6.94 13.63
C ALA A 113 -13.51 6.82 14.76
N GLY A 114 -13.31 7.91 15.50
CA GLY A 114 -12.64 7.88 16.79
C GLY A 114 -11.12 8.09 16.79
N GLY A 115 -10.48 8.44 15.66
CA GLY A 115 -9.04 8.77 15.63
C GLY A 115 -8.08 7.62 15.97
N VAL A 116 -8.60 6.39 16.11
CA VAL A 116 -7.81 5.19 16.40
C VAL A 116 -7.58 4.42 15.10
N THR A 117 -6.32 4.13 14.80
CA THR A 117 -5.96 3.27 13.67
C THR A 117 -6.40 1.83 13.92
N ARG A 118 -7.20 1.27 13.02
CA ARG A 118 -7.72 -0.10 13.11
C ARG A 118 -7.51 -0.86 11.80
N ALA A 119 -7.37 -2.17 11.89
CA ALA A 119 -7.41 -3.03 10.71
C ALA A 119 -8.83 -3.06 10.12
N VAL A 120 -8.94 -2.74 8.83
CA VAL A 120 -10.17 -2.78 8.03
C VAL A 120 -10.27 -4.09 7.26
N ALA A 121 -9.15 -4.51 6.65
CA ALA A 121 -9.06 -5.77 5.93
C ALA A 121 -7.63 -6.34 6.03
N TRP A 122 -7.48 -7.67 5.90
CA TRP A 122 -6.16 -8.31 5.99
C TRP A 122 -6.13 -9.68 5.33
N GLU A 123 -4.95 -10.20 5.02
CA GLU A 123 -4.76 -11.58 4.57
C GLU A 123 -5.13 -12.57 5.67
N ALA A 124 -5.89 -13.61 5.32
CA ALA A 124 -6.37 -14.61 6.28
C ALA A 124 -5.19 -15.33 6.95
N THR A 125 -4.22 -15.77 6.15
CA THR A 125 -3.04 -16.50 6.62
C THR A 125 -1.74 -15.73 6.38
N GLY A 126 -1.63 -15.04 5.23
CA GLY A 126 -0.40 -14.40 4.79
C GLY A 126 0.66 -15.42 4.34
N GLN A 127 1.93 -15.02 4.37
CA GLN A 127 3.05 -15.84 3.94
C GLN A 127 4.28 -15.61 4.83
N GLY A 128 4.93 -16.70 5.26
CA GLY A 128 6.16 -16.60 6.06
C GLY A 128 5.97 -15.97 7.45
N GLY A 129 4.76 -16.06 8.03
CA GLY A 129 4.44 -15.43 9.33
C GLY A 129 4.13 -13.93 9.24
N LEU A 130 4.07 -13.39 8.01
CA LEU A 130 3.74 -12.00 7.72
C LEU A 130 2.44 -11.92 6.93
N ARG A 131 1.65 -10.89 7.18
CA ARG A 131 0.39 -10.61 6.45
C ARG A 131 0.25 -9.15 6.08
N TYR A 132 -0.34 -8.88 4.93
CA TYR A 132 -0.75 -7.53 4.58
C TYR A 132 -2.02 -7.15 5.33
N VAL A 133 -2.01 -5.95 5.89
CA VAL A 133 -3.11 -5.37 6.66
C VAL A 133 -3.44 -3.98 6.12
N ALA A 134 -4.68 -3.79 5.75
CA ALA A 134 -5.24 -2.50 5.37
C ALA A 134 -5.74 -1.77 6.60
N LEU A 135 -5.22 -0.59 6.85
CA LEU A 135 -5.53 0.22 8.03
C LEU A 135 -6.55 1.32 7.71
N SER A 136 -7.36 1.67 8.69
CA SER A 136 -8.41 2.69 8.57
C SER A 136 -7.91 4.07 8.14
N VAL A 137 -6.64 4.36 8.38
CA VAL A 137 -5.96 5.60 7.96
C VAL A 137 -5.57 5.63 6.48
N GLY A 138 -5.82 4.57 5.70
CA GLY A 138 -5.76 4.61 4.24
C GLY A 138 -4.54 3.95 3.60
N TYR A 139 -3.74 3.22 4.33
CA TYR A 139 -2.58 2.49 3.77
C TYR A 139 -2.56 1.01 4.14
N VAL A 140 -1.76 0.25 3.40
CA VAL A 140 -1.55 -1.19 3.56
C VAL A 140 -0.09 -1.43 3.90
N GLU A 141 0.14 -2.15 4.99
CA GLU A 141 1.48 -2.55 5.43
C GLU A 141 1.54 -4.04 5.77
N GLU A 142 2.74 -4.57 5.85
CA GLU A 142 2.99 -5.95 6.22
C GLU A 142 3.37 -6.03 7.68
N TYR A 143 2.69 -6.91 8.43
CA TYR A 143 2.90 -7.11 9.86
C TYR A 143 3.04 -8.59 10.19
N ASP A 144 3.81 -8.87 11.24
CA ASP A 144 3.76 -10.14 11.94
C ASP A 144 2.50 -10.25 12.82
N ASP A 145 2.23 -11.44 13.32
CA ASP A 145 1.04 -11.72 14.12
C ASP A 145 0.99 -10.95 15.45
N GLU A 146 2.14 -10.62 16.03
CA GLU A 146 2.21 -9.86 17.28
C GLU A 146 1.81 -8.39 17.07
N THR A 147 2.40 -7.76 16.08
CA THR A 147 2.09 -6.38 15.68
C THR A 147 0.64 -6.27 15.21
N PHE A 148 0.17 -7.23 14.38
CA PHE A 148 -1.19 -7.23 13.87
C PHE A 148 -2.26 -7.25 14.97
N ARG A 149 -2.06 -8.01 16.06
CA ARG A 149 -3.02 -8.04 17.19
C ARG A 149 -3.30 -6.67 17.80
N GLN A 150 -2.40 -5.71 17.67
CA GLN A 150 -2.58 -4.35 18.19
C GLN A 150 -3.66 -3.58 17.41
N TYR A 151 -3.85 -3.90 16.12
CA TYR A 151 -4.83 -3.26 15.22
C TYR A 151 -6.18 -3.99 15.16
N GLN A 152 -6.30 -5.14 15.82
CA GLN A 152 -7.55 -5.91 15.88
C GLN A 152 -8.54 -5.39 16.94
N LYS A 153 -8.13 -4.49 17.81
CA LYS A 153 -8.94 -3.97 18.92
C LYS A 153 -9.99 -2.99 18.47
#